data_f7c16ef485cf98efc9d36d17cc843580
#
_entry.id   f7c16ef485cf98efc9d36d17cc843580
#
_cell.length_a   1.000
_cell.length_b   1.000
_cell.length_c   1.000
_cell.angle_alpha   90.00
_cell.angle_beta   90.00
_cell.angle_gamma   90.00
#
_symmetry.space_group_name_H-M   'P 1'
#
loop_
_entity.id
_entity.type
_entity.pdbx_description
1 polymer ?
#
loop_
_entity_poly.entity_id
_entity_poly.type
_entity_poly.pdbx_seq_one_letter_code
_entity_poly.pdbx_strand_id
1 'polypeptide(L)'
;EIRSLPIKLDMMERHPERSQAFIPMSTNKFLIIVANDKNNRPDFPKAFITAPGQAVNFFKGTWHGVLTPLGGSGLFAVIDRIGKTQNLEEFFFDVPYIVDAL
;
A
#
# COMPACT_ATOMS: atom_id res chain seq x y z
N GLU A 1 -12.89 -6.24 -3.63
CA GLU A 1 -13.19 -7.02 -2.44
C GLU A 1 -13.32 -6.14 -1.21
N ILE A 2 -14.38 -6.33 -0.44
CA ILE A 2 -14.63 -5.58 0.78
C ILE A 2 -13.97 -6.32 1.94
N ARG A 3 -13.24 -5.57 2.77
CA ARG A 3 -12.55 -6.14 3.92
C ARG A 3 -12.83 -5.38 5.20
N SER A 4 -12.61 -6.04 6.31
CA SER A 4 -12.65 -5.47 7.65
C SER A 4 -11.44 -5.95 8.45
N LEU A 5 -11.10 -5.23 9.52
CA LEU A 5 -10.04 -5.66 10.41
C LEU A 5 -10.48 -6.89 11.23
N PRO A 6 -9.58 -7.79 11.60
CA PRO A 6 -8.13 -7.72 11.39
C PRO A 6 -7.72 -8.09 9.96
N ILE A 7 -6.59 -7.56 9.52
CA ILE A 7 -6.01 -7.85 8.23
C ILE A 7 -4.59 -8.35 8.41
N LYS A 8 -4.26 -9.42 7.70
CA LYS A 8 -2.93 -10.02 7.72
C LYS A 8 -2.07 -9.36 6.66
N LEU A 9 -0.90 -8.88 7.07
CA LEU A 9 0.13 -8.35 6.18
C LEU A 9 1.25 -9.36 6.07
N ASP A 10 1.36 -10.07 4.96
CA ASP A 10 2.38 -11.07 4.74
C ASP A 10 3.43 -10.66 3.71
N MET A 11 3.19 -9.58 2.97
CA MET A 11 4.16 -9.07 2.02
C MET A 11 4.00 -7.58 1.82
N MET A 12 5.06 -6.94 1.37
CA MET A 12 5.06 -5.56 0.89
C MET A 12 5.79 -5.48 -0.43
N GLU A 13 5.49 -4.44 -1.20
CA GLU A 13 6.17 -4.18 -2.46
C GLU A 13 6.63 -2.72 -2.52
N ARG A 14 7.60 -2.45 -3.37
CA ARG A 14 8.05 -1.08 -3.66
C ARG A 14 8.34 -0.91 -5.13
N HIS A 15 8.34 0.35 -5.54
CA HIS A 15 8.69 0.75 -6.89
C HIS A 15 10.01 1.54 -6.80
N PRO A 16 11.18 0.90 -7.05
CA PRO A 16 12.47 1.52 -6.75
C PRO A 16 12.83 2.70 -7.65
N GLU A 17 12.20 2.81 -8.80
CA GLU A 17 12.59 3.84 -9.77
C GLU A 17 11.61 5.00 -9.87
N ARG A 18 10.36 4.86 -9.39
CA ARG A 18 9.31 5.85 -9.62
C ARG A 18 8.30 5.90 -8.49
N SER A 19 7.65 7.05 -8.37
CA SER A 19 6.48 7.16 -7.51
C SER A 19 5.24 6.57 -8.19
N GLN A 20 4.23 6.25 -7.38
CA GLN A 20 2.95 5.73 -7.86
C GLN A 20 1.82 6.38 -7.08
N ALA A 21 0.84 6.94 -7.79
CA ALA A 21 -0.30 7.60 -7.17
C ALA A 21 -1.57 6.78 -7.36
N PHE A 22 -2.37 6.72 -6.30
CA PHE A 22 -3.67 6.07 -6.30
C PHE A 22 -4.74 7.09 -5.98
N ILE A 23 -5.73 7.22 -6.85
CA ILE A 23 -6.84 8.16 -6.68
C ILE A 23 -8.12 7.33 -6.54
N PRO A 24 -8.77 7.35 -5.35
CA PRO A 24 -9.98 6.56 -5.16
C PRO A 24 -11.11 7.11 -6.02
N MET A 25 -11.87 6.21 -6.61
CA MET A 25 -13.03 6.52 -7.45
C MET A 25 -14.33 6.53 -6.65
N SER A 26 -14.23 6.54 -5.31
CA SER A 26 -15.34 6.59 -4.39
C SER A 26 -14.93 7.32 -3.12
N THR A 27 -15.86 7.48 -2.18
CA THR A 27 -15.57 8.06 -0.86
C THR A 27 -15.28 7.02 0.21
N ASN A 28 -15.15 5.75 -0.16
CA ASN A 28 -14.82 4.69 0.78
C ASN A 28 -13.41 4.88 1.35
N LYS A 29 -13.25 4.50 2.60
CA LYS A 29 -11.96 4.55 3.28
C LYS A 29 -11.12 3.35 2.88
N PHE A 30 -9.81 3.54 2.90
CA PHE A 30 -8.84 2.49 2.56
C PHE A 30 -7.80 2.36 3.65
N LEU A 31 -7.39 1.14 3.92
CA LEU A 31 -6.24 0.85 4.76
C LEU A 31 -4.98 0.96 3.91
N ILE A 32 -4.03 1.76 4.39
CA ILE A 32 -2.73 1.95 3.75
C ILE A 32 -1.66 1.52 4.74
N ILE A 33 -0.75 0.67 4.30
CA ILE A 33 0.37 0.21 5.11
C ILE A 33 1.65 0.57 4.38
N VAL A 34 2.54 1.29 5.06
CA VAL A 34 3.81 1.75 4.49
C VAL A 34 4.95 1.44 5.43
N ALA A 35 6.15 1.34 4.88
CA ALA A 35 7.37 1.19 5.64
C ALA A 35 8.52 1.88 4.94
N ASN A 36 9.43 2.44 5.72
CA ASN A 36 10.70 2.94 5.20
C ASN A 36 11.57 1.77 4.77
N ASP A 37 12.49 2.01 3.86
CA ASP A 37 13.49 1.02 3.51
C ASP A 37 14.60 1.00 4.55
N LYS A 38 15.02 -0.20 4.94
CA LYS A 38 16.16 -0.42 5.81
C LYS A 38 16.96 -1.61 5.28
N ASN A 39 18.11 -1.31 4.67
CA ASN A 39 18.99 -2.33 4.10
C ASN A 39 18.28 -3.24 3.09
N ASN A 40 17.51 -2.64 2.18
CA ASN A 40 16.75 -3.32 1.14
C ASN A 40 15.58 -4.20 1.67
N ARG A 41 15.11 -3.89 2.87
CA ARG A 41 13.97 -4.57 3.50
C ARG A 41 13.03 -3.52 4.08
N PRO A 42 11.73 -3.83 4.21
CA PRO A 42 10.82 -2.94 4.93
C PRO A 42 11.23 -2.84 6.41
N ASP A 43 11.29 -1.62 6.92
CA ASP A 43 11.38 -1.39 8.35
C ASP A 43 10.01 -1.63 8.98
N PHE A 44 9.82 -1.30 10.23
CA PHE A 44 8.56 -1.56 10.93
C PHE A 44 7.39 -0.89 10.20
N PRO A 45 6.35 -1.67 9.79
CA PRO A 45 5.22 -1.11 9.05
C PRO A 45 4.36 -0.19 9.90
N LYS A 46 3.82 0.84 9.25
CA LYS A 46 2.86 1.77 9.84
C LYS A 46 1.57 1.72 9.02
N ALA A 47 0.44 1.69 9.70
CA ALA A 47 -0.86 1.58 9.09
C ALA A 47 -1.67 2.85 9.27
N PHE A 48 -2.38 3.25 8.22
CA PHE A 48 -3.22 4.45 8.21
C PHE A 48 -4.54 4.15 7.54
N ILE A 49 -5.58 4.88 7.94
CA ILE A 49 -6.85 4.87 7.23
C ILE A 49 -6.99 6.21 6.51
N THR A 50 -7.33 6.17 5.21
CA THR A 50 -7.54 7.38 4.44
C THR A 50 -8.80 8.14 4.87
N ALA A 51 -8.79 9.46 4.71
CA ALA A 51 -10.02 10.23 4.71
C ALA A 51 -10.82 9.90 3.43
N PRO A 52 -12.16 10.08 3.44
CA PRO A 52 -12.97 9.83 2.25
C PRO A 52 -12.47 10.62 1.03
N GLY A 53 -12.27 9.93 -0.09
CA GLY A 53 -11.81 10.54 -1.33
C GLY A 53 -10.32 10.94 -1.37
N GLN A 54 -9.56 10.65 -0.34
CA GLN A 54 -8.16 11.03 -0.26
C GLN A 54 -7.30 10.22 -1.23
N ALA A 55 -6.55 10.92 -2.09
CA ALA A 55 -5.55 10.29 -2.94
C ALA A 55 -4.26 10.03 -2.16
N VAL A 56 -3.49 9.05 -2.62
CA VAL A 56 -2.22 8.66 -2.00
C VAL A 56 -1.14 8.59 -3.06
N ASN A 57 0.04 9.13 -2.75
CA ASN A 57 1.21 8.99 -3.61
C ASN A 57 2.32 8.32 -2.81
N PHE A 58 2.75 7.15 -3.28
CA PHE A 58 3.91 6.49 -2.71
C PHE A 58 5.16 6.96 -3.45
N PHE A 59 6.09 7.58 -2.73
CA PHE A 59 7.35 7.98 -3.32
C PHE A 59 8.16 6.75 -3.74
N LYS A 60 9.02 6.93 -4.72
CA LYS A 60 9.88 5.82 -5.16
C LYS A 60 10.64 5.23 -3.97
N GLY A 61 10.74 3.90 -3.95
CA GLY A 61 11.44 3.19 -2.90
C GLY A 61 10.65 2.98 -1.62
N THR A 62 9.47 3.57 -1.48
CA THR A 62 8.63 3.34 -0.32
C THR A 62 7.99 1.95 -0.38
N TRP A 63 8.18 1.17 0.67
CA TRP A 63 7.49 -0.11 0.79
C TRP A 63 6.03 0.12 1.16
N HIS A 64 5.13 -0.60 0.50
CA HIS A 64 3.70 -0.51 0.81
C HIS A 64 3.02 -1.86 0.64
N GLY A 65 1.96 -2.07 1.42
CA GLY A 65 1.06 -3.20 1.24
C GLY A 65 0.03 -2.89 0.15
N VAL A 66 -0.81 -3.87 -0.14
CA VAL A 66 -1.93 -3.68 -1.06
C VAL A 66 -2.92 -2.71 -0.41
N LEU A 67 -3.39 -1.71 -1.17
CA LEU A 67 -4.43 -0.82 -0.71
C LEU A 67 -5.72 -1.62 -0.50
N THR A 68 -6.24 -1.58 0.71
CA THR A 68 -7.34 -2.45 1.10
C THR A 68 -8.60 -1.63 1.39
N PRO A 69 -9.69 -1.83 0.64
CA PRO A 69 -10.94 -1.11 0.91
C PRO A 69 -11.56 -1.58 2.22
N LEU A 70 -12.06 -0.63 3.00
CA LEU A 70 -12.73 -0.88 4.26
C LEU A 70 -14.23 -0.57 4.10
N GLY A 71 -14.99 -1.57 3.69
CA GLY A 71 -16.45 -1.45 3.59
C GLY A 71 -16.95 -0.78 2.33
N GLY A 72 -16.47 -1.15 1.16
CA GLY A 72 -16.97 -0.59 -0.08
C GLY A 72 -16.15 -0.98 -1.29
N SER A 73 -16.33 -0.21 -2.37
CA SER A 73 -15.63 -0.46 -3.63
C SER A 73 -14.13 -0.18 -3.51
N GLY A 74 -13.32 -1.02 -4.14
CA GLY A 74 -11.86 -0.87 -4.21
C GLY A 74 -11.37 -0.30 -5.54
N LEU A 75 -12.19 0.48 -6.24
CA LEU A 75 -11.80 1.03 -7.54
C LEU A 75 -10.92 2.26 -7.38
N PHE A 76 -9.76 2.25 -8.05
CA PHE A 76 -8.79 3.35 -8.08
C PHE A 76 -8.41 3.71 -9.50
N ALA A 77 -8.16 4.99 -9.72
CA ALA A 77 -7.33 5.42 -10.85
C ALA A 77 -5.87 5.39 -10.39
N VAL A 78 -5.01 4.78 -11.18
CA VAL A 78 -3.59 4.65 -10.86
C VAL A 78 -2.78 5.47 -11.83
N ILE A 79 -1.92 6.35 -11.31
CA ILE A 79 -0.98 7.12 -12.10
C ILE A 79 0.41 6.54 -11.85
N ASP A 80 1.01 5.99 -12.89
CA ASP A 80 2.32 5.37 -12.83
C ASP A 80 3.12 5.77 -14.06
N ARG A 81 4.45 5.77 -13.92
CA ARG A 81 5.32 6.08 -15.05
C ARG A 81 5.64 4.81 -15.81
N ILE A 82 5.58 4.92 -17.13
CA ILE A 82 5.96 3.82 -18.01
C ILE A 82 7.47 3.86 -18.23
N GLY A 83 8.13 2.72 -18.10
CA GLY A 83 9.56 2.58 -18.32
C GLY A 83 9.90 1.22 -18.90
N LYS A 84 11.14 1.08 -19.35
CA LYS A 84 11.63 -0.16 -19.98
C LYS A 84 12.07 -1.21 -18.99
N THR A 85 12.37 -0.82 -17.75
CA THR A 85 12.84 -1.74 -16.71
C THR A 85 11.71 -2.10 -15.78
N GLN A 86 11.79 -3.26 -15.20
CA GLN A 86 10.84 -3.69 -14.18
C GLN A 86 10.98 -2.80 -12.95
N ASN A 87 9.87 -2.21 -12.53
CA ASN A 87 9.83 -1.26 -11.42
C ASN A 87 9.04 -1.86 -10.25
N LEU A 88 9.42 -3.07 -9.85
CA LEU A 88 8.72 -3.77 -8.77
C LEU A 88 9.71 -4.65 -8.01
N GLU A 89 9.73 -4.48 -6.70
CA GLU A 89 10.40 -5.40 -5.77
C GLU A 89 9.41 -5.82 -4.70
N GLU A 90 9.46 -7.09 -4.32
CA GLU A 90 8.56 -7.68 -3.33
C GLU A 90 9.37 -8.21 -2.15
N PHE A 91 8.81 -8.10 -0.96
CA PHE A 91 9.37 -8.67 0.25
C PHE A 91 8.29 -9.44 1.00
N PHE A 92 8.56 -10.69 1.31
CA PHE A 92 7.63 -11.57 2.05
C PHE A 92 8.14 -11.73 3.47
N PHE A 93 7.28 -11.49 4.45
CA PHE A 93 7.63 -11.62 5.86
C PHE A 93 7.58 -13.09 6.28
N ASP A 94 8.58 -13.53 7.03
CA ASP A 94 8.58 -14.88 7.61
C ASP A 94 7.44 -15.01 8.63
N VAL A 95 7.24 -13.96 9.43
CA VAL A 95 6.13 -13.87 10.39
C VAL A 95 5.27 -12.67 9.99
N PRO A 96 4.03 -12.90 9.55
CA PRO A 96 3.16 -11.80 9.14
C PRO A 96 2.84 -10.84 10.28
N TYR A 97 2.59 -9.58 9.92
CA TYR A 97 2.01 -8.60 10.84
C TYR A 97 0.49 -8.70 10.79
N ILE A 98 -0.15 -8.36 11.90
CA ILE A 98 -1.61 -8.30 11.99
C ILE A 98 -2.00 -6.85 12.27
N VAL A 99 -2.88 -6.31 11.44
CA VAL A 99 -3.50 -5.00 11.66
C VAL A 99 -4.87 -5.27 12.25
N ASP A 100 -5.04 -5.05 13.55
CA ASP A 100 -6.28 -5.39 14.27
C ASP A 100 -7.05 -4.18 14.77
N ALA A 101 -6.39 -3.03 14.93
CA ALA A 101 -7.04 -1.78 15.34
C ALA A 101 -6.19 -0.58 14.91
N LEU A 102 -6.85 0.51 14.65
CA LEU A 102 -6.22 1.78 14.25
C LEU A 102 -6.82 2.96 15.02
#